data_3e1c3d403f6f8fc1911cf67aa47e29fb
#
_entry.id   3e1c3d403f6f8fc1911cf67aa47e29fb
#
_cell.length_a   1.000
_cell.length_b   1.000
_cell.length_c   1.000
_cell.angle_alpha   90.00
_cell.angle_beta   90.00
_cell.angle_gamma   90.00
#
_symmetry.space_group_name_H-M   'P 1'
#
loop_
_entity.id
_entity.type
_entity.pdbx_description
1 polymer ?
#
loop_
_entity_poly.entity_id
_entity_poly.type
_entity_poly.pdbx_seq_one_letter_code
_entity_poly.pdbx_strand_id
1 'polypeptide(L)'
;MFLERIEVKGFRGINRLSLGLDHTTVLIGENAWGKSSLLRALWCLLGDAEPYQFSRDDFHQPEDPELSPSRTLQLVLTFSEYRPQMCQHSRRLARLGSAWIPHKDKFHRVHYRASAELQDDGSVQSTHDFLDGIGKSLAIDNNEELVRLLITMNPVFRLRDARTARDGIERLPWDDLSEQRLGELAGKLTDEPQRIGEPELKEALQAVQQLMEHYFSALAPIKHKPRSQREIVNRPMTLRNPGNLQVLLRNADNRALQLAMAGMAAMLLHARGNRELEEGARPILMLEDPESRLHPTMLALAWGLLEQLPGQKLLTTNSGDLLSSLPLNQVRRLVRRQHDILCHQLGGERYSSDD
;
A
#
# COMPACT_ATOMS: atom_id res chain seq x y z
N MET A 1 5.30 7.47 -9.41
CA MET A 1 4.94 8.22 -8.19
C MET A 1 4.80 7.26 -7.03
N PHE A 2 4.86 7.74 -5.80
CA PHE A 2 4.68 6.98 -4.57
C PHE A 2 3.90 7.81 -3.55
N LEU A 3 3.23 7.17 -2.62
CA LEU A 3 2.52 7.83 -1.54
C LEU A 3 3.53 8.32 -0.49
N GLU A 4 3.73 9.64 -0.42
CA GLU A 4 4.71 10.29 0.47
C GLU A 4 4.13 10.55 1.86
N ARG A 5 2.82 10.89 1.94
CA ARG A 5 2.17 11.27 3.20
C ARG A 5 0.70 10.89 3.20
N ILE A 6 0.21 10.53 4.37
CA ILE A 6 -1.22 10.44 4.67
C ILE A 6 -1.55 11.34 5.86
N GLU A 7 -2.60 12.12 5.74
CA GLU A 7 -3.16 12.94 6.80
C GLU A 7 -4.61 12.51 7.04
N VAL A 8 -4.94 12.28 8.28
CA VAL A 8 -6.25 11.78 8.71
C VAL A 8 -6.81 12.74 9.77
N LYS A 9 -8.06 13.16 9.59
CA LYS A 9 -8.79 13.97 10.56
C LYS A 9 -10.21 13.43 10.69
N GLY A 10 -10.62 13.17 11.92
CA GLY A 10 -12.02 12.81 12.24
C GLY A 10 -12.46 11.44 11.70
N PHE A 11 -11.54 10.48 11.51
CA PHE A 11 -11.86 9.18 10.92
C PHE A 11 -11.70 8.03 11.92
N ARG A 12 -12.79 7.35 12.25
CA ARG A 12 -12.85 6.18 13.16
C ARG A 12 -12.08 6.40 14.47
N GLY A 13 -11.10 5.55 14.78
CA GLY A 13 -10.27 5.68 15.98
C GLY A 13 -9.24 6.81 15.94
N ILE A 14 -9.19 7.62 14.86
CA ILE A 14 -8.20 8.68 14.66
C ILE A 14 -8.90 10.04 14.63
N ASN A 15 -8.66 10.85 15.66
CA ASN A 15 -9.06 12.25 15.62
C ASN A 15 -8.15 13.06 14.67
N ARG A 16 -6.83 12.98 14.88
CA ARG A 16 -5.84 13.61 13.99
C ARG A 16 -4.57 12.80 13.94
N LEU A 17 -4.04 12.62 12.72
CA LEU A 17 -2.76 11.94 12.45
C LEU A 17 -2.17 12.49 11.15
N SER A 18 -0.88 12.78 11.14
CA SER A 18 -0.09 13.00 9.93
C SER A 18 1.09 12.03 9.93
N LEU A 19 1.25 11.27 8.85
CA LEU A 19 2.26 10.22 8.72
C LEU A 19 2.98 10.34 7.38
N GLY A 20 4.30 10.54 7.44
CA GLY A 20 5.19 10.37 6.29
C GLY A 20 5.47 8.90 6.02
N LEU A 21 5.44 8.53 4.76
CA LEU A 21 5.61 7.16 4.28
C LEU A 21 6.85 7.07 3.40
N ASP A 22 7.64 6.03 3.62
CA ASP A 22 8.77 5.64 2.76
C ASP A 22 8.36 4.49 1.82
N HIS A 23 9.32 3.99 1.05
CA HIS A 23 9.13 2.81 0.21
C HIS A 23 8.69 1.58 1.01
N THR A 24 9.23 1.43 2.21
CA THR A 24 8.80 0.47 3.22
C THR A 24 8.57 1.22 4.52
N THR A 25 7.37 1.14 5.06
CA THR A 25 7.00 1.75 6.34
C THR A 25 6.43 0.68 7.25
N VAL A 26 6.99 0.58 8.45
CA VAL A 26 6.56 -0.37 9.47
C VAL A 26 5.97 0.38 10.65
N LEU A 27 4.73 0.12 10.95
CA LEU A 27 3.99 0.76 12.03
C LEU A 27 3.98 -0.13 13.28
N ILE A 28 4.42 0.41 14.39
CA ILE A 28 4.33 -0.21 15.70
C ILE A 28 3.52 0.64 16.66
N GLY A 29 2.95 0.03 17.65
CA GLY A 29 2.15 0.71 18.68
C GLY A 29 1.09 -0.21 19.24
N GLU A 30 0.44 0.21 20.32
CA GLU A 30 -0.64 -0.54 20.95
C GLU A 30 -1.85 -0.68 20.00
N ASN A 31 -2.68 -1.70 20.22
CA ASN A 31 -3.79 -2.01 19.31
C ASN A 31 -4.83 -0.88 19.22
N ALA A 32 -5.03 -0.12 20.30
CA ALA A 32 -5.95 1.02 20.35
C ALA A 32 -5.40 2.31 19.70
N TRP A 33 -4.17 2.33 19.21
CA TRP A 33 -3.51 3.56 18.72
C TRP A 33 -3.70 3.83 17.23
N GLY A 34 -4.78 3.34 16.65
CA GLY A 34 -5.22 3.76 15.32
C GLY A 34 -4.55 3.05 14.14
N LYS A 35 -3.67 2.02 14.34
CA LYS A 35 -3.04 1.27 13.24
C LYS A 35 -4.07 0.75 12.25
N SER A 36 -5.06 -0.01 12.72
CA SER A 36 -6.10 -0.60 11.86
C SER A 36 -7.01 0.47 11.23
N SER A 37 -7.27 1.59 11.94
CA SER A 37 -8.01 2.72 11.36
C SER A 37 -7.24 3.39 10.22
N LEU A 38 -5.91 3.52 10.34
CA LEU A 38 -5.06 4.05 9.28
C LEU A 38 -5.04 3.13 8.06
N LEU A 39 -4.87 1.80 8.27
CA LEU A 39 -4.95 0.82 7.19
C LEU A 39 -6.33 0.84 6.52
N ARG A 40 -7.39 1.01 7.32
CA ARG A 40 -8.75 1.13 6.77
C ARG A 40 -8.93 2.40 5.96
N ALA A 41 -8.36 3.54 6.38
CA ALA A 41 -8.39 4.79 5.63
C ALA A 41 -7.77 4.62 4.24
N LEU A 42 -6.58 4.00 4.15
CA LEU A 42 -5.94 3.70 2.87
C LEU A 42 -6.76 2.73 2.01
N TRP A 43 -7.35 1.71 2.64
CA TRP A 43 -8.22 0.77 1.94
C TRP A 43 -9.47 1.46 1.38
N CYS A 44 -10.12 2.34 2.13
CA CYS A 44 -11.28 3.09 1.65
C CYS A 44 -10.92 3.96 0.44
N LEU A 45 -9.74 4.58 0.43
CA LEU A 45 -9.37 5.52 -0.63
C LEU A 45 -8.79 4.86 -1.88
N LEU A 46 -8.10 3.73 -1.75
CA LEU A 46 -7.32 3.11 -2.83
C LEU A 46 -7.61 1.60 -2.98
N GLY A 47 -8.54 1.06 -2.21
CA GLY A 47 -8.85 -0.37 -2.19
C GLY A 47 -9.86 -0.81 -3.23
N ASP A 48 -10.59 0.11 -3.84
CA ASP A 48 -11.54 -0.14 -4.91
C ASP A 48 -11.25 0.81 -6.09
N ALA A 49 -11.78 0.51 -7.27
CA ALA A 49 -11.61 1.37 -8.46
C ALA A 49 -12.46 2.65 -8.36
N GLU A 50 -13.57 2.61 -7.64
CA GLU A 50 -14.47 3.74 -7.49
C GLU A 50 -14.16 4.55 -6.21
N PRO A 51 -14.39 5.88 -6.24
CA PRO A 51 -14.26 6.74 -5.08
C PRO A 51 -15.16 6.28 -3.93
N TYR A 52 -14.59 6.10 -2.74
CA TYR A 52 -15.29 5.57 -1.58
C TYR A 52 -16.37 6.54 -1.06
N GLN A 53 -17.57 6.02 -0.84
CA GLN A 53 -18.65 6.77 -0.19
C GLN A 53 -18.63 6.50 1.31
N PHE A 54 -18.39 7.55 2.10
CA PHE A 54 -18.31 7.46 3.55
C PHE A 54 -19.69 7.20 4.18
N SER A 55 -19.67 6.49 5.29
CA SER A 55 -20.84 6.21 6.12
C SER A 55 -20.70 6.86 7.51
N ARG A 56 -21.77 6.83 8.31
CA ARG A 56 -21.72 7.35 9.69
C ARG A 56 -20.68 6.65 10.56
N ASP A 57 -20.42 5.37 10.32
CA ASP A 57 -19.46 4.57 11.07
C ASP A 57 -18.01 4.96 10.80
N ASP A 58 -17.76 5.78 9.80
CA ASP A 58 -16.43 6.25 9.45
C ASP A 58 -16.02 7.53 10.20
N PHE A 59 -16.97 8.21 10.84
CA PHE A 59 -16.67 9.39 11.63
C PHE A 59 -16.07 9.03 13.00
N HIS A 60 -15.14 9.87 13.45
CA HIS A 60 -14.48 9.70 14.74
C HIS A 60 -15.50 9.93 15.88
N GLN A 61 -15.55 8.95 16.77
CA GLN A 61 -16.27 9.06 18.01
C GLN A 61 -15.27 9.19 19.15
N PRO A 62 -15.29 10.28 19.92
CA PRO A 62 -14.41 10.45 21.05
C PRO A 62 -14.74 9.40 22.13
N GLU A 63 -13.72 8.97 22.87
CA GLU A 63 -13.91 8.06 24.03
C GLU A 63 -14.57 8.76 25.21
N ASP A 64 -14.40 10.08 25.28
CA ASP A 64 -15.03 10.91 26.30
C ASP A 64 -16.49 11.22 25.91
N PRO A 65 -17.48 10.77 26.69
CA PRO A 65 -18.89 11.01 26.41
C PRO A 65 -19.31 12.50 26.44
N GLU A 66 -18.48 13.38 27.07
CA GLU A 66 -18.74 14.82 27.11
C GLU A 66 -18.41 15.51 25.78
N LEU A 67 -17.62 14.86 24.94
CA LEU A 67 -17.24 15.38 23.64
C LEU A 67 -18.21 14.93 22.55
N SER A 68 -18.61 15.87 21.71
CA SER A 68 -19.47 15.54 20.57
C SER A 68 -18.72 14.75 19.49
N PRO A 69 -19.35 13.77 18.82
CA PRO A 69 -18.78 13.10 17.66
C PRO A 69 -18.37 14.09 16.56
N SER A 70 -17.34 13.76 15.82
CA SER A 70 -16.94 14.57 14.67
C SER A 70 -18.06 14.59 13.62
N ARG A 71 -18.46 15.77 13.17
CA ARG A 71 -19.42 15.94 12.07
C ARG A 71 -18.74 16.04 10.70
N THR A 72 -17.41 16.16 10.70
CA THR A 72 -16.60 16.22 9.49
C THR A 72 -15.43 15.25 9.59
N LEU A 73 -15.09 14.62 8.48
CA LEU A 73 -13.87 13.87 8.34
C LEU A 73 -13.11 14.30 7.09
N GLN A 74 -11.81 14.15 7.14
CA GLN A 74 -10.93 14.46 6.00
C GLN A 74 -9.74 13.52 5.97
N LEU A 75 -9.49 12.96 4.80
CA LEU A 75 -8.32 12.14 4.49
C LEU A 75 -7.58 12.81 3.33
N VAL A 76 -6.28 13.07 3.50
CA VAL A 76 -5.45 13.63 2.42
C VAL A 76 -4.30 12.69 2.13
N LEU A 77 -4.16 12.29 0.88
CA LEU A 77 -3.04 11.52 0.37
C LEU A 77 -2.15 12.43 -0.49
N THR A 78 -0.89 12.52 -0.11
CA THR A 78 0.13 13.24 -0.89
C THR A 78 0.99 12.23 -1.64
N PHE A 79 0.94 12.27 -2.96
CA PHE A 79 1.80 11.49 -3.84
C PHE A 79 2.91 12.36 -4.40
N SER A 80 4.13 11.82 -4.44
CA SER A 80 5.30 12.50 -5.00
C SER A 80 5.88 11.73 -6.19
N GLU A 81 6.59 12.44 -7.04
CA GLU A 81 7.44 11.83 -8.07
C GLU A 81 8.61 11.09 -7.43
N TYR A 82 9.12 10.05 -8.11
CA TYR A 82 10.39 9.42 -7.71
C TYR A 82 11.62 10.23 -8.13
N ARG A 83 11.49 11.07 -9.14
CA ARG A 83 12.56 11.94 -9.68
C ARG A 83 11.93 13.25 -10.12
N PRO A 84 12.64 14.37 -9.98
CA PRO A 84 12.15 15.68 -10.43
C PRO A 84 11.73 15.64 -11.90
N GLN A 85 10.60 16.27 -12.20
CA GLN A 85 10.01 16.41 -13.54
C GLN A 85 9.58 15.09 -14.21
N MET A 86 9.50 14.00 -13.48
CA MET A 86 9.05 12.70 -14.01
C MET A 86 7.61 12.77 -14.53
N CYS A 87 6.75 13.60 -13.92
CA CYS A 87 5.37 13.82 -14.36
C CYS A 87 5.29 14.36 -15.79
N GLN A 88 6.27 15.15 -16.24
CA GLN A 88 6.32 15.73 -17.58
C GLN A 88 6.83 14.73 -18.64
N HIS A 89 7.70 13.80 -18.25
CA HIS A 89 8.34 12.86 -19.17
C HIS A 89 7.66 11.49 -19.28
N SER A 90 6.78 11.17 -18.35
CA SER A 90 6.03 9.92 -18.34
C SER A 90 4.62 10.12 -18.90
N ARG A 91 4.30 9.49 -20.05
CA ARG A 91 2.95 9.55 -20.64
C ARG A 91 1.87 9.18 -19.62
N ARG A 92 2.14 8.21 -18.74
CA ARG A 92 1.23 7.77 -17.70
C ARG A 92 0.97 8.86 -16.67
N LEU A 93 2.04 9.45 -16.11
CA LEU A 93 1.92 10.46 -15.07
C LEU A 93 1.39 11.79 -15.60
N ALA A 94 1.68 12.12 -16.86
CA ALA A 94 1.17 13.31 -17.52
C ALA A 94 -0.38 13.32 -17.63
N ARG A 95 -1.04 12.16 -17.56
CA ARG A 95 -2.51 12.06 -17.58
C ARG A 95 -3.17 12.71 -16.34
N LEU A 96 -2.45 12.83 -15.24
CA LEU A 96 -2.94 13.56 -14.05
C LEU A 96 -2.91 15.09 -14.24
N GLY A 97 -2.29 15.58 -15.30
CA GLY A 97 -2.39 16.96 -15.80
C GLY A 97 -2.23 18.02 -14.72
N SER A 98 -3.27 18.82 -14.53
CA SER A 98 -3.33 19.95 -13.59
C SER A 98 -3.33 19.55 -12.10
N ALA A 99 -3.49 18.25 -11.77
CA ALA A 99 -3.37 17.79 -10.38
C ALA A 99 -1.91 17.78 -9.87
N TRP A 100 -0.91 17.87 -10.75
CA TRP A 100 0.50 17.99 -10.37
C TRP A 100 0.84 19.41 -9.94
N ILE A 101 1.23 19.57 -8.67
CA ILE A 101 1.62 20.86 -8.09
C ILE A 101 3.14 20.90 -7.92
N PRO A 102 3.84 21.90 -8.49
CA PRO A 102 5.27 22.07 -8.30
C PRO A 102 5.58 22.51 -6.87
N HIS A 103 6.65 21.96 -6.29
CA HIS A 103 7.10 22.27 -4.95
C HIS A 103 8.53 22.87 -4.95
N LYS A 104 8.92 23.53 -3.86
CA LYS A 104 10.23 24.20 -3.73
C LYS A 104 11.43 23.27 -3.88
N ASP A 105 11.28 22.00 -3.54
CA ASP A 105 12.30 20.96 -3.67
C ASP A 105 12.46 20.39 -5.09
N LYS A 106 11.81 21.01 -6.09
CA LYS A 106 11.77 20.61 -7.50
C LYS A 106 10.98 19.34 -7.81
N PHE A 107 10.34 18.72 -6.84
CA PHE A 107 9.41 17.62 -7.06
C PHE A 107 8.01 18.15 -7.28
N HIS A 108 7.21 17.44 -8.08
CA HIS A 108 5.79 17.69 -8.18
C HIS A 108 5.03 16.71 -7.27
N ARG A 109 3.96 17.21 -6.68
CA ARG A 109 3.09 16.45 -5.82
C ARG A 109 1.65 16.49 -6.29
N VAL A 110 0.92 15.43 -6.01
CA VAL A 110 -0.53 15.38 -6.15
C VAL A 110 -1.10 15.24 -4.75
N HIS A 111 -1.94 16.17 -4.36
CA HIS A 111 -2.65 16.15 -3.08
C HIS A 111 -4.11 15.76 -3.33
N TYR A 112 -4.46 14.53 -3.04
CA TYR A 112 -5.82 14.01 -3.17
C TYR A 112 -6.51 14.05 -1.83
N ARG A 113 -7.65 14.74 -1.75
CA ARG A 113 -8.48 14.81 -0.56
C ARG A 113 -9.78 14.05 -0.78
N ALA A 114 -10.13 13.22 0.19
CA ALA A 114 -11.47 12.69 0.38
C ALA A 114 -12.01 13.22 1.70
N SER A 115 -13.18 13.82 1.70
CA SER A 115 -13.82 14.40 2.87
C SER A 115 -15.29 14.00 2.93
N ALA A 116 -15.86 14.03 4.12
CA ALA A 116 -17.28 13.82 4.31
C ALA A 116 -17.81 14.71 5.43
N GLU A 117 -19.08 15.09 5.28
CA GLU A 117 -19.82 15.86 6.24
C GLU A 117 -21.14 15.18 6.60
N LEU A 118 -21.40 15.08 7.88
CA LEU A 118 -22.66 14.56 8.40
C LEU A 118 -23.69 15.70 8.47
N GLN A 119 -24.70 15.61 7.62
CA GLN A 119 -25.77 16.59 7.51
C GLN A 119 -26.77 16.47 8.71
N ASP A 120 -27.60 17.50 8.92
CA ASP A 120 -28.56 17.52 10.02
C ASP A 120 -29.67 16.46 9.88
N ASP A 121 -30.00 16.07 8.64
CA ASP A 121 -30.92 14.98 8.35
C ASP A 121 -30.30 13.60 8.58
N GLY A 122 -29.01 13.57 8.90
CA GLY A 122 -28.24 12.38 9.16
C GLY A 122 -27.73 11.69 7.90
N SER A 123 -27.87 12.26 6.71
CA SER A 123 -27.18 11.82 5.51
C SER A 123 -25.69 12.17 5.57
N VAL A 124 -24.86 11.46 4.80
CA VAL A 124 -23.42 11.72 4.70
C VAL A 124 -23.13 12.18 3.28
N GLN A 125 -22.56 13.35 3.15
CA GLN A 125 -22.11 13.87 1.87
C GLN A 125 -20.60 13.66 1.73
N SER A 126 -20.19 12.83 0.76
CA SER A 126 -18.79 12.56 0.44
C SER A 126 -18.31 13.44 -0.71
N THR A 127 -17.07 13.95 -0.62
CA THR A 127 -16.44 14.79 -1.64
C THR A 127 -15.02 14.32 -1.89
N HIS A 128 -14.63 14.27 -3.16
CA HIS A 128 -13.31 13.87 -3.61
C HIS A 128 -12.74 14.94 -4.52
N ASP A 129 -11.60 15.51 -4.17
CA ASP A 129 -10.98 16.59 -4.93
C ASP A 129 -9.44 16.58 -4.82
N PHE A 130 -8.81 17.43 -5.62
CA PHE A 130 -7.38 17.69 -5.56
C PHE A 130 -7.14 19.06 -4.93
N LEU A 131 -6.02 19.17 -4.20
CA LEU A 131 -5.64 20.38 -3.51
C LEU A 131 -4.41 21.02 -4.15
N ASP A 132 -4.34 22.33 -4.08
CA ASP A 132 -3.12 23.09 -4.36
C ASP A 132 -2.10 23.01 -3.20
N GLY A 133 -0.95 23.68 -3.35
CA GLY A 133 0.11 23.69 -2.34
C GLY A 133 -0.23 24.38 -1.02
N ILE A 134 -1.38 25.07 -0.94
CA ILE A 134 -1.88 25.73 0.28
C ILE A 134 -3.15 25.05 0.84
N GLY A 135 -3.55 23.91 0.28
CA GLY A 135 -4.69 23.14 0.76
C GLY A 135 -6.07 23.58 0.24
N LYS A 136 -6.13 24.44 -0.77
CA LYS A 136 -7.38 24.85 -1.42
C LYS A 136 -7.72 23.90 -2.57
N SER A 137 -9.00 23.60 -2.76
CA SER A 137 -9.47 22.77 -3.87
C SER A 137 -9.11 23.35 -5.23
N LEU A 138 -8.59 22.52 -6.10
CA LEU A 138 -8.33 22.85 -7.49
C LEU A 138 -9.62 22.77 -8.30
N ALA A 139 -9.87 23.77 -9.16
CA ALA A 139 -10.95 23.69 -10.14
C ALA A 139 -10.50 22.86 -11.34
N ILE A 140 -10.92 21.60 -11.38
CA ILE A 140 -10.58 20.64 -12.45
C ILE A 140 -11.88 20.15 -13.08
N ASP A 141 -12.06 20.37 -14.38
CA ASP A 141 -13.31 20.06 -15.07
C ASP A 141 -13.64 18.56 -15.08
N ASN A 142 -12.63 17.69 -15.16
CA ASN A 142 -12.76 16.22 -15.18
C ASN A 142 -12.30 15.56 -13.86
N ASN A 143 -12.63 16.18 -12.73
CA ASN A 143 -12.15 15.78 -11.41
C ASN A 143 -12.44 14.30 -11.08
N GLU A 144 -13.66 13.80 -11.34
CA GLU A 144 -14.02 12.40 -11.06
C GLU A 144 -13.17 11.40 -11.84
N GLU A 145 -12.93 11.69 -13.14
CA GLU A 145 -12.09 10.83 -13.98
C GLU A 145 -10.64 10.79 -13.48
N LEU A 146 -10.10 11.94 -13.06
CA LEU A 146 -8.75 12.02 -12.50
C LEU A 146 -8.65 11.31 -11.14
N VAL A 147 -9.68 11.36 -10.31
CA VAL A 147 -9.74 10.60 -9.05
C VAL A 147 -9.71 9.10 -9.33
N ARG A 148 -10.54 8.59 -10.24
CA ARG A 148 -10.51 7.17 -10.65
C ARG A 148 -9.16 6.78 -11.22
N LEU A 149 -8.57 7.61 -12.07
CA LEU A 149 -7.24 7.39 -12.64
C LEU A 149 -6.18 7.29 -11.52
N LEU A 150 -6.19 8.20 -10.55
CA LEU A 150 -5.23 8.17 -9.43
C LEU A 150 -5.36 6.87 -8.63
N ILE A 151 -6.57 6.44 -8.33
CA ILE A 151 -6.88 5.22 -7.59
C ILE A 151 -6.38 3.99 -8.35
N THR A 152 -6.74 3.86 -9.62
CA THR A 152 -6.36 2.70 -10.47
C THR A 152 -4.86 2.66 -10.78
N MET A 153 -4.18 3.81 -10.74
CA MET A 153 -2.72 3.88 -10.85
C MET A 153 -1.99 3.44 -9.57
N ASN A 154 -2.60 3.57 -8.40
CA ASN A 154 -1.97 3.30 -7.10
C ASN A 154 -2.88 2.45 -6.19
N PRO A 155 -3.31 1.27 -6.63
CA PRO A 155 -4.22 0.43 -5.87
C PRO A 155 -3.56 -0.07 -4.58
N VAL A 156 -4.33 -0.18 -3.51
CA VAL A 156 -3.90 -0.87 -2.29
C VAL A 156 -4.22 -2.35 -2.40
N PHE A 157 -3.22 -3.20 -2.19
CA PHE A 157 -3.37 -4.64 -2.05
C PHE A 157 -3.23 -5.03 -0.59
N ARG A 158 -4.33 -5.40 0.03
CA ARG A 158 -4.34 -5.89 1.40
C ARG A 158 -4.04 -7.38 1.41
N LEU A 159 -2.82 -7.72 1.83
CA LEU A 159 -2.39 -9.10 1.94
C LEU A 159 -2.96 -9.70 3.23
N ARG A 160 -3.95 -10.56 3.06
CA ARG A 160 -4.56 -11.37 4.12
C ARG A 160 -4.27 -12.84 3.86
N ASP A 161 -4.29 -13.66 4.91
CA ASP A 161 -4.26 -15.10 4.74
C ASP A 161 -5.50 -15.55 3.95
N ALA A 162 -5.29 -16.35 2.91
CA ALA A 162 -6.35 -16.91 2.08
C ALA A 162 -7.39 -17.72 2.88
N ARG A 163 -7.04 -18.20 4.09
CA ARG A 163 -7.95 -18.94 4.98
C ARG A 163 -9.13 -18.10 5.50
N THR A 164 -8.96 -16.78 5.59
CA THR A 164 -10.05 -15.88 6.03
C THR A 164 -11.02 -15.51 4.92
N ALA A 165 -10.73 -15.89 3.69
CA ALA A 165 -11.53 -15.60 2.51
C ALA A 165 -12.69 -16.59 2.27
N ARG A 166 -12.91 -17.56 3.18
CA ARG A 166 -13.97 -18.57 3.02
C ARG A 166 -15.39 -18.03 3.07
N ASP A 167 -15.61 -16.85 3.65
CA ASP A 167 -16.96 -16.27 3.77
C ASP A 167 -17.18 -15.25 2.62
N GLY A 168 -17.43 -15.75 1.41
CA GLY A 168 -17.89 -14.91 0.31
C GLY A 168 -17.01 -14.84 -0.93
N ILE A 169 -16.24 -15.88 -1.24
CA ILE A 169 -15.59 -15.94 -2.55
C ILE A 169 -16.65 -16.30 -3.59
N GLU A 170 -17.29 -15.28 -4.15
CA GLU A 170 -17.75 -15.38 -5.52
C GLU A 170 -16.55 -15.78 -6.38
N ARG A 171 -16.70 -16.81 -7.19
CA ARG A 171 -15.67 -17.26 -8.14
C ARG A 171 -15.20 -16.07 -8.93
N LEU A 172 -13.95 -15.67 -8.68
CA LEU A 172 -13.31 -14.62 -9.47
C LEU A 172 -13.33 -15.07 -10.93
N PRO A 173 -13.91 -14.31 -11.86
CA PRO A 173 -13.83 -14.61 -13.28
C PRO A 173 -12.37 -14.36 -13.71
N TRP A 174 -11.61 -15.44 -13.82
CA TRP A 174 -10.26 -15.41 -14.35
C TRP A 174 -10.34 -15.60 -15.87
N ASP A 175 -10.02 -14.56 -16.60
CA ASP A 175 -10.03 -14.62 -18.07
C ASP A 175 -8.77 -15.31 -18.65
N ASP A 176 -7.71 -15.45 -17.83
CA ASP A 176 -6.47 -16.12 -18.22
C ASP A 176 -6.33 -17.49 -17.54
N LEU A 177 -6.08 -18.53 -18.36
CA LEU A 177 -5.87 -19.91 -17.90
C LEU A 177 -4.75 -20.02 -16.86
N SER A 178 -3.73 -19.15 -16.94
CA SER A 178 -2.60 -19.11 -16.00
C SER A 178 -3.03 -18.60 -14.63
N GLU A 179 -3.92 -17.61 -14.57
CA GLU A 179 -4.46 -17.05 -13.34
C GLU A 179 -5.44 -18.03 -12.68
N GLN A 180 -6.28 -18.71 -13.46
CA GLN A 180 -7.20 -19.72 -12.96
C GLN A 180 -6.46 -20.87 -12.29
N ARG A 181 -5.40 -21.38 -12.92
CA ARG A 181 -4.54 -22.44 -12.35
C ARG A 181 -3.82 -21.98 -11.09
N LEU A 182 -3.33 -20.74 -11.04
CA LEU A 182 -2.76 -20.18 -9.82
C LEU A 182 -3.79 -20.06 -8.70
N GLY A 183 -5.02 -19.69 -9.00
CA GLY A 183 -6.12 -19.68 -8.04
C GLY A 183 -6.41 -21.06 -7.46
N GLU A 184 -6.46 -22.10 -8.29
CA GLU A 184 -6.63 -23.49 -7.86
C GLU A 184 -5.46 -23.99 -7.01
N LEU A 185 -4.22 -23.66 -7.42
CA LEU A 185 -3.01 -23.99 -6.67
C LEU A 185 -2.92 -23.21 -5.36
N ALA A 186 -3.38 -21.99 -5.32
CA ALA A 186 -3.49 -21.20 -4.12
C ALA A 186 -4.46 -21.82 -3.11
N GLY A 187 -5.60 -22.32 -3.57
CA GLY A 187 -6.54 -23.08 -2.75
C GLY A 187 -5.89 -24.35 -2.17
N LYS A 188 -5.21 -25.14 -3.01
CA LYS A 188 -4.50 -26.35 -2.57
C LYS A 188 -3.36 -26.02 -1.60
N LEU A 189 -2.58 -24.96 -1.85
CA LEU A 189 -1.50 -24.50 -0.96
C LEU A 189 -2.00 -24.08 0.41
N THR A 190 -3.22 -23.56 0.45
CA THR A 190 -3.86 -23.13 1.71
C THR A 190 -4.41 -24.31 2.49
N ASP A 191 -5.07 -25.24 1.80
CA ASP A 191 -5.79 -26.34 2.44
C ASP A 191 -4.88 -27.54 2.75
N GLU A 192 -3.99 -27.93 1.83
CA GLU A 192 -3.16 -29.12 1.96
C GLU A 192 -1.75 -28.94 1.35
N PRO A 193 -0.90 -28.07 1.91
CA PRO A 193 0.42 -27.75 1.34
C PRO A 193 1.36 -28.94 1.20
N GLN A 194 1.09 -30.03 1.96
CA GLN A 194 1.91 -31.24 1.94
C GLN A 194 1.60 -32.15 0.75
N ARG A 195 0.46 -31.97 0.08
CA ARG A 195 0.01 -32.81 -1.03
C ARG A 195 0.38 -32.26 -2.42
N ILE A 196 0.98 -31.08 -2.50
CA ILE A 196 1.38 -30.49 -3.77
C ILE A 196 2.60 -31.24 -4.31
N GLY A 197 2.45 -31.78 -5.51
CA GLY A 197 3.53 -32.46 -6.23
C GLY A 197 4.56 -31.49 -6.81
N GLU A 198 5.77 -31.99 -7.12
CA GLU A 198 6.82 -31.17 -7.77
C GLU A 198 6.39 -30.58 -9.12
N PRO A 199 5.62 -31.29 -9.98
CA PRO A 199 5.15 -30.72 -11.25
C PRO A 199 4.21 -29.52 -11.05
N GLU A 200 3.25 -29.64 -10.11
CA GLU A 200 2.28 -28.58 -9.79
C GLU A 200 2.99 -27.34 -9.20
N LEU A 201 3.98 -27.57 -8.35
CA LEU A 201 4.78 -26.49 -7.77
C LEU A 201 5.62 -25.76 -8.83
N LYS A 202 6.20 -26.50 -9.79
CA LYS A 202 6.96 -25.93 -10.90
C LYS A 202 6.05 -25.08 -11.82
N GLU A 203 4.84 -25.56 -12.09
CA GLU A 203 3.83 -24.83 -12.87
C GLU A 203 3.40 -23.54 -12.14
N ALA A 204 3.15 -23.61 -10.84
CA ALA A 204 2.84 -22.44 -10.00
C ALA A 204 3.96 -21.39 -10.05
N LEU A 205 5.22 -21.81 -9.97
CA LEU A 205 6.37 -20.91 -10.04
C LEU A 205 6.51 -20.25 -11.42
N GLN A 206 6.23 -20.98 -12.50
CA GLN A 206 6.22 -20.41 -13.86
C GLN A 206 5.11 -19.36 -13.99
N ALA A 207 3.91 -19.64 -13.51
CA ALA A 207 2.80 -18.71 -13.54
C ALA A 207 3.07 -17.47 -12.65
N VAL A 208 3.70 -17.64 -11.48
CA VAL A 208 4.22 -16.53 -10.65
C VAL A 208 5.20 -15.67 -11.45
N GLN A 209 6.13 -16.30 -12.14
CA GLN A 209 7.12 -15.58 -12.95
C GLN A 209 6.43 -14.75 -14.05
N GLN A 210 5.50 -15.35 -14.79
CA GLN A 210 4.74 -14.64 -15.82
C GLN A 210 3.91 -13.48 -15.25
N LEU A 211 3.25 -13.70 -14.11
CA LEU A 211 2.49 -12.68 -13.40
C LEU A 211 3.39 -11.50 -12.98
N MET A 212 4.56 -11.80 -12.42
CA MET A 212 5.52 -10.78 -12.00
C MET A 212 6.09 -10.02 -13.20
N GLU A 213 6.34 -10.69 -14.32
CA GLU A 213 6.76 -10.04 -15.57
C GLU A 213 5.66 -9.14 -16.12
N HIS A 214 4.41 -9.56 -16.09
CA HIS A 214 3.27 -8.79 -16.58
C HIS A 214 2.99 -7.54 -15.73
N TYR A 215 2.84 -7.70 -14.41
CA TYR A 215 2.43 -6.59 -13.54
C TYR A 215 3.58 -5.70 -13.07
N PHE A 216 4.81 -6.19 -13.11
CA PHE A 216 5.98 -5.47 -12.60
C PHE A 216 7.06 -5.19 -13.66
N SER A 217 6.86 -5.63 -14.90
CA SER A 217 7.82 -5.38 -16.00
C SER A 217 8.00 -3.89 -16.30
N ALA A 218 6.94 -3.09 -16.16
CA ALA A 218 7.01 -1.63 -16.29
C ALA A 218 7.93 -0.96 -15.25
N LEU A 219 8.37 -1.71 -14.25
CA LEU A 219 9.31 -1.30 -13.22
C LEU A 219 10.77 -1.64 -13.57
N ALA A 220 11.04 -2.14 -14.79
CA ALA A 220 12.40 -2.45 -15.23
C ALA A 220 13.34 -1.25 -15.00
N PRO A 221 14.53 -1.46 -14.43
CA PRO A 221 15.45 -0.38 -14.12
C PRO A 221 15.93 0.28 -15.42
N ILE A 222 15.76 1.59 -15.52
CA ILE A 222 16.48 2.36 -16.50
C ILE A 222 17.97 2.16 -16.18
N LYS A 223 18.71 1.53 -17.09
CA LYS A 223 20.15 1.26 -16.97
C LYS A 223 20.93 2.58 -16.93
N HIS A 224 21.05 3.21 -15.77
CA HIS A 224 21.97 4.29 -15.53
C HIS A 224 23.08 3.82 -14.60
N LYS A 225 24.32 3.83 -15.08
CA LYS A 225 25.50 3.64 -14.22
C LYS A 225 25.52 4.73 -13.15
N PRO A 226 25.66 4.39 -11.86
CA PRO A 226 25.78 5.38 -10.80
C PRO A 226 27.05 6.22 -10.99
N ARG A 227 26.92 7.54 -10.98
CA ARG A 227 28.02 8.49 -11.18
C ARG A 227 28.81 8.83 -9.91
N SER A 228 28.31 8.55 -8.72
CA SER A 228 29.04 8.77 -7.46
C SER A 228 28.52 7.94 -6.29
N GLN A 229 29.38 7.72 -5.27
CA GLN A 229 29.02 7.02 -4.03
C GLN A 229 27.94 7.77 -3.22
N ARG A 230 27.82 9.09 -3.30
CA ARG A 230 26.77 9.89 -2.64
C ARG A 230 25.38 9.64 -3.20
N GLU A 231 25.28 9.33 -4.51
CA GLU A 231 24.00 8.94 -5.11
C GLU A 231 23.50 7.57 -4.63
N ILE A 232 24.41 6.73 -4.13
CA ILE A 232 24.05 5.39 -3.60
C ILE A 232 23.41 5.50 -2.21
N VAL A 233 23.85 6.47 -1.39
CA VAL A 233 23.37 6.66 -0.02
C VAL A 233 21.99 7.36 0.03
N ASN A 234 21.73 8.29 -0.90
CA ASN A 234 20.46 9.03 -0.99
C ASN A 234 19.46 8.45 -2.01
N ARG A 235 19.74 7.30 -2.60
CA ARG A 235 18.71 6.61 -3.37
C ARG A 235 17.67 6.04 -2.39
N PRO A 236 16.38 6.45 -2.47
CA PRO A 236 15.35 5.56 -2.05
C PRO A 236 15.68 4.24 -2.76
N MET A 237 15.72 3.11 -2.05
CA MET A 237 16.10 1.80 -2.61
C MET A 237 15.30 1.58 -3.91
N THR A 238 15.84 2.12 -4.98
CA THR A 238 15.25 2.12 -6.28
C THR A 238 15.27 0.68 -6.71
N LEU A 239 14.08 0.04 -6.63
CA LEU A 239 13.78 -1.10 -7.47
C LEU A 239 14.93 -2.08 -7.46
N ARG A 240 15.02 -2.87 -6.39
CA ARG A 240 15.79 -4.08 -6.43
C ARG A 240 15.32 -4.80 -7.68
N ASN A 241 16.26 -5.10 -8.52
CA ASN A 241 16.12 -5.61 -9.87
C ASN A 241 15.08 -6.74 -9.90
N PRO A 242 14.01 -6.71 -10.70
CA PRO A 242 13.16 -7.89 -10.90
C PRO A 242 13.98 -9.12 -11.34
N GLY A 243 15.17 -8.93 -11.90
CA GLY A 243 16.14 -9.99 -12.11
C GLY A 243 16.56 -10.72 -10.84
N ASN A 244 16.50 -10.10 -9.65
CA ASN A 244 16.81 -10.80 -8.40
C ASN A 244 15.71 -11.79 -8.00
N LEU A 245 14.45 -11.48 -8.30
CA LEU A 245 13.36 -12.43 -8.06
C LEU A 245 13.47 -13.63 -9.01
N GLN A 246 13.81 -13.41 -10.29
CA GLN A 246 14.08 -14.50 -11.24
C GLN A 246 15.29 -15.36 -10.83
N VAL A 247 16.33 -14.75 -10.29
CA VAL A 247 17.49 -15.48 -9.75
C VAL A 247 17.10 -16.27 -8.50
N LEU A 248 16.30 -15.70 -7.60
CA LEU A 248 15.77 -16.41 -6.43
C LEU A 248 14.86 -17.57 -6.84
N LEU A 249 13.99 -17.38 -7.84
CA LEU A 249 13.13 -18.42 -8.40
C LEU A 249 13.94 -19.57 -9.00
N ARG A 250 15.01 -19.26 -9.75
CA ARG A 250 15.88 -20.27 -10.38
C ARG A 250 16.75 -21.04 -9.38
N ASN A 251 17.15 -20.39 -8.29
CA ASN A 251 18.04 -20.95 -7.27
C ASN A 251 17.27 -21.47 -6.05
N ALA A 252 15.94 -21.52 -6.10
CA ALA A 252 15.12 -22.03 -5.01
C ALA A 252 15.14 -23.57 -4.99
N ASP A 253 16.27 -24.16 -4.59
CA ASP A 253 16.39 -25.59 -4.36
C ASP A 253 15.61 -26.06 -3.11
N ASN A 254 15.13 -25.12 -2.31
CA ASN A 254 14.40 -25.38 -1.08
C ASN A 254 12.88 -25.34 -1.32
N ARG A 255 12.22 -26.50 -1.14
CA ARG A 255 10.77 -26.66 -1.26
C ARG A 255 9.98 -25.66 -0.39
N ALA A 256 10.47 -25.32 0.81
CA ALA A 256 9.82 -24.34 1.68
C ALA A 256 9.81 -22.94 1.07
N LEU A 257 10.90 -22.54 0.42
CA LEU A 257 11.00 -21.26 -0.29
C LEU A 257 10.05 -21.22 -1.49
N GLN A 258 9.98 -22.29 -2.27
CA GLN A 258 9.08 -22.40 -3.41
C GLN A 258 7.62 -22.30 -2.99
N LEU A 259 7.24 -22.99 -1.91
CA LEU A 259 5.88 -22.92 -1.34
C LEU A 259 5.55 -21.52 -0.83
N ALA A 260 6.50 -20.86 -0.15
CA ALA A 260 6.31 -19.49 0.33
C ALA A 260 6.11 -18.49 -0.83
N MET A 261 6.84 -18.66 -1.93
CA MET A 261 6.71 -17.82 -3.13
C MET A 261 5.38 -18.03 -3.84
N ALA A 262 4.96 -19.28 -4.01
CA ALA A 262 3.66 -19.60 -4.59
C ALA A 262 2.51 -19.06 -3.72
N GLY A 263 2.63 -19.21 -2.39
CA GLY A 263 1.67 -18.64 -1.44
C GLY A 263 1.57 -17.12 -1.51
N MET A 264 2.71 -16.42 -1.68
CA MET A 264 2.70 -14.96 -1.85
C MET A 264 2.04 -14.53 -3.15
N ALA A 265 2.30 -15.22 -4.26
CA ALA A 265 1.66 -14.90 -5.52
C ALA A 265 0.15 -15.09 -5.43
N ALA A 266 -0.29 -16.17 -4.80
CA ALA A 266 -1.69 -16.42 -4.52
C ALA A 266 -2.32 -15.30 -3.68
N MET A 267 -1.64 -14.84 -2.63
CA MET A 267 -2.10 -13.71 -1.82
C MET A 267 -2.21 -12.41 -2.63
N LEU A 268 -1.24 -12.14 -3.52
CA LEU A 268 -1.26 -10.97 -4.39
C LEU A 268 -2.41 -11.00 -5.38
N LEU A 269 -2.64 -12.16 -6.01
CA LEU A 269 -3.77 -12.36 -6.92
C LEU A 269 -5.10 -12.19 -6.21
N HIS A 270 -5.23 -12.80 -5.02
CA HIS A 270 -6.42 -12.65 -4.21
C HIS A 270 -6.65 -11.18 -3.79
N ALA A 271 -5.59 -10.47 -3.40
CA ALA A 271 -5.68 -9.07 -3.01
C ALA A 271 -6.01 -8.14 -4.19
N ARG A 272 -5.60 -8.50 -5.40
CA ARG A 272 -5.99 -7.80 -6.63
C ARG A 272 -7.48 -7.95 -6.90
N GLY A 273 -8.02 -9.14 -6.74
CA GLY A 273 -9.40 -9.45 -7.12
C GLY A 273 -9.66 -9.21 -8.61
N ASN A 274 -10.90 -8.82 -8.95
CA ASN A 274 -11.34 -8.54 -10.32
C ASN A 274 -11.11 -7.07 -10.74
N ARG A 275 -10.31 -6.32 -10.03
CA ARG A 275 -10.12 -4.90 -10.32
C ARG A 275 -9.36 -4.70 -11.62
N GLU A 276 -9.91 -3.89 -12.50
CA GLU A 276 -9.17 -3.34 -13.63
C GLU A 276 -8.11 -2.38 -13.11
N LEU A 277 -6.87 -2.60 -13.48
CA LEU A 277 -5.75 -1.75 -13.11
C LEU A 277 -5.24 -1.01 -14.34
N GLU A 278 -4.80 0.22 -14.15
CA GLU A 278 -4.11 0.96 -15.20
C GLU A 278 -2.80 0.26 -15.59
N GLU A 279 -2.44 0.35 -16.86
CA GLU A 279 -1.16 -0.17 -17.35
C GLU A 279 0.00 0.43 -16.54
N GLY A 280 0.83 -0.42 -15.96
CA GLY A 280 1.92 -0.02 -15.09
C GLY A 280 1.46 0.55 -13.74
N ALA A 281 0.28 0.19 -13.24
CA ALA A 281 -0.14 0.49 -11.88
C ALA A 281 0.92 0.07 -10.87
N ARG A 282 1.05 0.85 -9.79
CA ARG A 282 2.02 0.58 -8.71
C ARG A 282 1.29 0.30 -7.41
N PRO A 283 1.05 -0.97 -7.10
CA PRO A 283 0.31 -1.33 -5.90
C PRO A 283 1.07 -0.93 -4.64
N ILE A 284 0.31 -0.50 -3.63
CA ILE A 284 0.75 -0.35 -2.26
C ILE A 284 0.39 -1.64 -1.53
N LEU A 285 1.40 -2.40 -1.11
CA LEU A 285 1.21 -3.65 -0.40
C LEU A 285 0.98 -3.37 1.08
N MET A 286 -0.16 -3.77 1.60
CA MET A 286 -0.56 -3.54 2.98
C MET A 286 -0.64 -4.88 3.73
N LEU A 287 0.17 -5.00 4.80
CA LEU A 287 0.22 -6.19 5.65
C LEU A 287 -0.20 -5.81 7.08
N GLU A 288 -1.19 -6.49 7.60
CA GLU A 288 -1.69 -6.26 8.95
C GLU A 288 -1.33 -7.43 9.85
N ASP A 289 -0.47 -7.16 10.85
CA ASP A 289 -0.04 -8.06 11.91
C ASP A 289 0.23 -9.51 11.41
N PRO A 290 1.15 -9.70 10.44
CA PRO A 290 1.39 -11.00 9.80
C PRO A 290 1.86 -12.06 10.79
N GLU A 291 2.47 -11.66 11.91
CA GLU A 291 2.89 -12.57 12.99
C GLU A 291 1.71 -13.28 13.68
N SER A 292 0.52 -12.73 13.61
CA SER A 292 -0.68 -13.40 14.17
C SER A 292 -1.04 -14.68 13.42
N ARG A 293 -0.43 -14.90 12.25
CA ARG A 293 -0.82 -15.94 11.29
C ARG A 293 0.33 -16.81 10.80
N LEU A 294 1.55 -16.30 10.87
CA LEU A 294 2.75 -16.99 10.37
C LEU A 294 3.68 -17.35 11.53
N HIS A 295 4.23 -18.55 11.47
CA HIS A 295 5.30 -18.93 12.38
C HIS A 295 6.52 -18.00 12.19
N PRO A 296 7.30 -17.66 13.23
CA PRO A 296 8.42 -16.70 13.12
C PRO A 296 9.40 -17.00 12.00
N THR A 297 9.75 -18.27 11.77
CA THR A 297 10.64 -18.67 10.67
C THR A 297 10.04 -18.40 9.28
N MET A 298 8.73 -18.63 9.14
CA MET A 298 8.01 -18.34 7.90
C MET A 298 7.80 -16.84 7.70
N LEU A 299 7.62 -16.10 8.78
CA LEU A 299 7.48 -14.64 8.76
C LEU A 299 8.75 -13.97 8.23
N ALA A 300 9.93 -14.36 8.71
CA ALA A 300 11.21 -13.85 8.23
C ALA A 300 11.45 -14.16 6.75
N LEU A 301 11.11 -15.38 6.32
CA LEU A 301 11.20 -15.78 4.92
C LEU A 301 10.22 -15.01 4.03
N ALA A 302 8.96 -14.90 4.44
CA ALA A 302 7.93 -14.17 3.73
C ALA A 302 8.30 -12.68 3.62
N TRP A 303 8.85 -12.09 4.69
CA TRP A 303 9.32 -10.70 4.65
C TRP A 303 10.46 -10.52 3.65
N GLY A 304 11.48 -11.38 3.66
CA GLY A 304 12.58 -11.34 2.69
C GLY A 304 12.12 -11.42 1.24
N LEU A 305 11.06 -12.18 0.97
CA LEU A 305 10.43 -12.25 -0.36
C LEU A 305 9.61 -10.99 -0.68
N LEU A 306 8.84 -10.48 0.28
CA LEU A 306 8.06 -9.25 0.12
C LEU A 306 8.96 -8.03 -0.13
N GLU A 307 10.13 -7.97 0.49
CA GLU A 307 11.10 -6.91 0.21
C GLU A 307 11.57 -6.88 -1.25
N GLN A 308 11.63 -8.03 -1.91
CA GLN A 308 12.01 -8.14 -3.32
C GLN A 308 10.91 -7.67 -4.28
N LEU A 309 9.65 -7.65 -3.83
CA LEU A 309 8.55 -7.19 -4.67
C LEU A 309 8.67 -5.68 -4.93
N PRO A 310 8.50 -5.25 -6.17
CA PRO A 310 8.36 -3.84 -6.46
C PRO A 310 7.03 -3.33 -5.87
N GLY A 311 7.00 -2.06 -5.52
CA GLY A 311 5.84 -1.43 -4.90
C GLY A 311 6.13 -0.94 -3.49
N GLN A 312 5.31 -0.01 -3.04
CA GLN A 312 5.40 0.55 -1.70
C GLN A 312 4.79 -0.43 -0.69
N LYS A 313 5.36 -0.51 0.49
CA LYS A 313 4.93 -1.46 1.53
C LYS A 313 4.57 -0.75 2.81
N LEU A 314 3.43 -1.09 3.36
CA LEU A 314 2.97 -0.64 4.66
C LEU A 314 2.65 -1.86 5.51
N LEU A 315 3.39 -2.02 6.60
CA LEU A 315 3.29 -3.15 7.50
C LEU A 315 2.91 -2.68 8.90
N THR A 316 1.97 -3.34 9.57
CA THR A 316 1.80 -3.23 11.02
C THR A 316 2.33 -4.48 11.70
N THR A 317 3.03 -4.32 12.82
CA THR A 317 3.54 -5.44 13.60
C THR A 317 3.80 -5.05 15.05
N ASN A 318 3.69 -6.02 15.94
CA ASN A 318 4.16 -5.95 17.32
C ASN A 318 5.22 -7.04 17.62
N SER A 319 5.66 -7.79 16.59
CA SER A 319 6.66 -8.86 16.72
C SER A 319 8.06 -8.30 16.88
N GLY A 320 8.71 -8.60 17.99
CA GLY A 320 10.13 -8.28 18.25
C GLY A 320 11.06 -8.96 17.23
N ASP A 321 10.74 -10.19 16.83
CA ASP A 321 11.53 -10.96 15.87
C ASP A 321 11.55 -10.29 14.50
N LEU A 322 10.38 -9.84 14.02
CA LEU A 322 10.29 -9.12 12.76
C LEU A 322 11.02 -7.77 12.84
N LEU A 323 10.82 -7.03 13.92
CA LEU A 323 11.46 -5.73 14.13
C LEU A 323 12.99 -5.84 14.18
N SER A 324 13.54 -6.92 14.73
CA SER A 324 14.99 -7.14 14.79
C SER A 324 15.63 -7.31 13.41
N SER A 325 14.85 -7.71 12.41
CA SER A 325 15.29 -7.90 11.03
C SER A 325 15.12 -6.65 10.13
N LEU A 326 14.50 -5.59 10.67
CA LEU A 326 14.15 -4.38 9.92
C LEU A 326 15.08 -3.21 10.21
N PRO A 327 15.40 -2.38 9.21
CA PRO A 327 16.09 -1.11 9.44
C PRO A 327 15.24 -0.16 10.29
N LEU A 328 15.82 0.39 11.37
CA LEU A 328 15.11 1.28 12.31
C LEU A 328 14.50 2.52 11.64
N ASN A 329 15.12 3.03 10.60
CA ASN A 329 14.61 4.19 9.86
C ASN A 329 13.29 3.93 9.11
N GLN A 330 12.93 2.66 8.90
CA GLN A 330 11.63 2.27 8.32
C GLN A 330 10.52 2.18 9.38
N VAL A 331 10.89 2.16 10.66
CA VAL A 331 9.95 1.95 11.76
C VAL A 331 9.37 3.29 12.21
N ARG A 332 8.05 3.31 12.33
CA ARG A 332 7.25 4.44 12.84
C ARG A 332 6.46 3.97 14.03
N ARG A 333 6.65 4.63 15.16
CA ARG A 333 5.88 4.35 16.37
C ARG A 333 4.71 5.32 16.49
N LEU A 334 3.51 4.78 16.50
CA LEU A 334 2.31 5.54 16.82
C LEU A 334 2.16 5.61 18.34
N VAL A 335 1.86 6.80 18.85
CA VAL A 335 1.62 7.06 20.28
C VAL A 335 0.39 7.93 20.41
N ARG A 336 -0.59 7.47 21.19
CA ARG A 336 -1.78 8.27 21.50
C ARG A 336 -1.48 9.27 22.58
N ARG A 337 -1.76 10.53 22.35
CA ARG A 337 -1.71 11.62 23.33
C ARG A 337 -3.06 12.31 23.39
N GLN A 338 -3.75 12.19 24.51
CA GLN A 338 -5.10 12.77 24.70
C GLN A 338 -6.04 12.46 23.52
N HIS A 339 -6.19 13.39 22.58
CA HIS A 339 -7.09 13.28 21.45
C HIS A 339 -6.39 12.99 20.12
N ASP A 340 -5.06 13.16 20.03
CA ASP A 340 -4.28 13.04 18.81
C ASP A 340 -3.36 11.82 18.80
N ILE A 341 -3.04 11.34 17.61
CA ILE A 341 -2.05 10.28 17.43
C ILE A 341 -0.80 10.92 16.84
N LEU A 342 0.31 10.78 17.58
CA LEU A 342 1.62 11.22 17.14
C LEU A 342 2.39 10.06 16.51
N CYS A 343 3.16 10.37 15.48
CA CYS A 343 4.05 9.43 14.82
C CYS A 343 5.51 9.79 15.16
N HIS A 344 6.26 8.85 15.71
CA HIS A 344 7.68 8.99 15.98
C HIS A 344 8.47 8.08 15.05
N GLN A 345 9.41 8.66 14.29
CA GLN A 345 10.37 7.89 13.50
C GLN A 345 11.51 7.41 14.40
N LEU A 346 11.84 6.13 14.32
CA LEU A 346 12.99 5.56 15.00
C LEU A 346 14.21 5.66 14.08
N GLY A 347 15.29 6.29 14.55
CA GLY A 347 16.57 6.36 13.82
C GLY A 347 16.69 7.44 12.72
N GLY A 348 15.82 8.44 12.70
CA GLY A 348 15.90 9.59 11.80
C GLY A 348 16.12 10.90 12.56
N GLU A 349 16.74 11.89 11.90
CA GLU A 349 16.74 13.27 12.41
C GLU A 349 15.29 13.74 12.57
N ARG A 350 15.01 14.42 13.68
CA ARG A 350 13.68 14.98 13.96
C ARG A 350 13.34 15.98 12.86
N TYR A 351 12.39 15.67 11.99
CA TYR A 351 11.69 16.73 11.29
C TYR A 351 10.89 17.50 12.32
N SER A 352 11.36 18.68 12.66
CA SER A 352 10.59 19.65 13.43
C SER A 352 9.34 20.01 12.62
N SER A 353 8.21 19.84 13.23
CA SER A 353 6.89 20.23 12.69
C SER A 353 6.64 21.72 12.90
N ASP A 354 7.61 22.58 12.58
CA ASP A 354 7.43 24.01 12.56
C ASP A 354 7.80 24.50 11.16
N ASP A 355 6.78 24.58 10.30
CA ASP A 355 6.49 25.68 9.34
C ASP A 355 5.19 25.37 8.57
#